data_22d0691ee3848982ee855f27dbd82cbb
#
_entry.id   22d0691ee3848982ee855f27dbd82cbb
#
_cell.length_a   1.000
_cell.length_b   1.000
_cell.length_c   1.000
_cell.angle_alpha   90.00
_cell.angle_beta   90.00
_cell.angle_gamma   90.00
#
_symmetry.space_group_name_H-M   'P 1'
#
loop_
_entity.id
_entity.type
_entity.pdbx_description
1 polymer ?
#
loop_
_entity_poly.entity_id
_entity_poly.type
_entity_poly.pdbx_seq_one_letter_code
_entity_poly.pdbx_strand_id
1 'polypeptide(L)'
;MKILAIDIGGTAIKYGITDENFNVCEFYEIPSEAKLGRDHLMLKVLSIVGTYYGGVDCVGISTAGQVNSEEGRIIFANESIPHYTGTEIKKMITEKYDIPVVVENDVNSAATAEAVFGSGKGSNDFLCLTYGTGVGGAVWLGGKLYTGHDFSAGEFGHIVTHTGGLRCNCGNNGCYEMYASTSALVRMVREGTGKELTGRE
;
A
#
# COMPACT_ATOMS: atom_id res chain seq x y z
N MET A 1 18.60 15.93 4.95
CA MET A 1 18.28 14.48 4.91
C MET A 1 17.68 14.16 3.56
N LYS A 2 18.12 13.08 2.91
CA LYS A 2 17.56 12.58 1.66
C LYS A 2 16.91 11.23 1.92
N ILE A 3 15.69 11.03 1.44
CA ILE A 3 14.92 9.81 1.66
C ILE A 3 14.64 9.16 0.31
N LEU A 4 14.97 7.88 0.18
CA LEU A 4 14.47 7.06 -0.92
C LEU A 4 13.08 6.56 -0.54
N ALA A 5 12.06 7.07 -1.21
CA ALA A 5 10.69 6.62 -1.05
C ALA A 5 10.35 5.60 -2.15
N ILE A 6 9.79 4.46 -1.77
CA ILE A 6 9.39 3.38 -2.69
C ILE A 6 7.95 2.97 -2.39
N ASP A 7 7.09 2.94 -3.41
CA ASP A 7 5.73 2.42 -3.35
C ASP A 7 5.64 1.14 -4.19
N ILE A 8 5.36 0.03 -3.53
CA ILE A 8 5.30 -1.31 -4.13
C ILE A 8 3.85 -1.68 -4.41
N GLY A 9 3.40 -1.42 -5.63
CA GLY A 9 2.07 -1.79 -6.08
C GLY A 9 2.02 -3.08 -6.89
N GLY A 10 0.82 -3.63 -7.08
CA GLY A 10 0.61 -4.84 -7.89
C GLY A 10 0.92 -4.67 -9.38
N THR A 11 0.93 -3.46 -9.90
CA THR A 11 1.17 -3.16 -11.34
C THR A 11 2.50 -2.47 -11.56
N ALA A 12 2.88 -1.55 -10.68
CA ALA A 12 4.09 -0.75 -10.79
C ALA A 12 4.79 -0.60 -9.45
N ILE A 13 6.10 -0.40 -9.48
CA ILE A 13 6.90 0.16 -8.39
C ILE A 13 7.16 1.61 -8.75
N LYS A 14 6.72 2.51 -7.87
CA LYS A 14 7.03 3.94 -7.94
C LYS A 14 8.11 4.26 -6.93
N TYR A 15 9.09 5.05 -7.29
CA TYR A 15 10.12 5.44 -6.36
C TYR A 15 10.69 6.81 -6.71
N GLY A 16 11.27 7.44 -5.71
CA GLY A 16 11.85 8.76 -5.87
C GLY A 16 12.66 9.20 -4.67
N ILE A 17 13.34 10.31 -4.83
CA ILE A 17 14.12 10.95 -3.77
C ILE A 17 13.34 12.15 -3.26
N THR A 18 13.22 12.26 -1.94
CA THR A 18 12.70 13.46 -1.29
C THR A 18 13.76 14.07 -0.40
N ASP A 19 13.70 15.39 -0.25
CA ASP A 19 14.49 16.14 0.73
C ASP A 19 13.84 16.10 2.13
N GLU A 20 14.43 16.78 3.09
CA GLU A 20 13.94 16.90 4.47
C GLU A 20 12.64 17.71 4.62
N ASN A 21 12.25 18.46 3.59
CA ASN A 21 10.99 19.19 3.50
C ASN A 21 9.95 18.39 2.70
N PHE A 22 10.28 17.15 2.35
CA PHE A 22 9.46 16.23 1.55
C PHE A 22 9.18 16.72 0.12
N ASN A 23 10.01 17.61 -0.42
CA ASN A 23 9.95 17.93 -1.84
C ASN A 23 10.48 16.74 -2.65
N VAL A 24 9.72 16.32 -3.63
CA VAL A 24 10.13 15.25 -4.55
C VAL A 24 11.17 15.82 -5.53
N CYS A 25 12.41 15.35 -5.41
CA CYS A 25 13.52 15.77 -6.27
C CYS A 25 13.62 14.93 -7.54
N GLU A 26 13.30 13.66 -7.42
CA GLU A 26 13.34 12.67 -8.50
C GLU A 26 12.13 11.73 -8.37
N PHE A 27 11.57 11.30 -9.49
CA PHE A 27 10.45 10.35 -9.53
C PHE A 27 10.56 9.41 -10.72
N TYR A 28 10.36 8.14 -10.47
CA TYR A 28 10.40 7.07 -11.45
C TYR A 28 9.28 6.07 -11.23
N GLU A 29 8.86 5.42 -12.30
CA GLU A 29 7.89 4.32 -12.26
C GLU A 29 8.38 3.19 -13.17
N ILE A 30 8.36 1.97 -12.66
CA ILE A 30 8.70 0.77 -13.41
C ILE A 30 7.62 -0.30 -13.22
N PRO A 31 7.40 -1.21 -14.17
CA PRO A 31 6.50 -2.35 -13.97
C PRO A 31 6.94 -3.19 -12.77
N SER A 32 6.02 -3.49 -11.86
CA SER A 32 6.32 -4.35 -10.70
C SER A 32 6.54 -5.81 -11.12
N GLU A 33 5.83 -6.25 -12.16
CA GLU A 33 5.78 -7.67 -12.58
C GLU A 33 5.43 -8.59 -11.40
N ALA A 34 4.58 -8.08 -10.51
CA ALA A 34 4.22 -8.69 -9.24
C ALA A 34 3.73 -10.14 -9.38
N LYS A 35 3.14 -10.49 -10.53
CA LYS A 35 2.71 -11.86 -10.84
C LYS A 35 3.86 -12.88 -10.89
N LEU A 36 5.10 -12.43 -11.05
CA LEU A 36 6.29 -13.29 -10.97
C LEU A 36 6.68 -13.63 -9.52
N GLY A 37 5.96 -13.06 -8.55
CA GLY A 37 6.05 -13.38 -7.14
C GLY A 37 7.07 -12.55 -6.37
N ARG A 38 7.10 -12.83 -5.06
CA ARG A 38 7.91 -12.12 -4.05
C ARG A 38 9.37 -11.96 -4.44
N ASP A 39 10.02 -13.05 -4.84
CA ASP A 39 11.48 -13.05 -5.02
C ASP A 39 11.88 -12.12 -6.19
N HIS A 40 11.13 -12.16 -7.29
CA HIS A 40 11.33 -11.26 -8.42
C HIS A 40 11.09 -9.79 -8.03
N LEU A 41 10.01 -9.54 -7.30
CA LEU A 41 9.67 -8.20 -6.83
C LEU A 41 10.75 -7.64 -5.90
N MET A 42 11.21 -8.44 -4.94
CA MET A 42 12.26 -8.03 -4.00
C MET A 42 13.63 -7.82 -4.67
N LEU A 43 13.95 -8.57 -5.72
CA LEU A 43 15.16 -8.28 -6.52
C LEU A 43 15.12 -6.88 -7.14
N LYS A 44 13.97 -6.44 -7.65
CA LYS A 44 13.79 -5.07 -8.17
C LYS A 44 13.96 -4.03 -7.07
N VAL A 45 13.29 -4.24 -5.92
CA VAL A 45 13.41 -3.34 -4.77
C VAL A 45 14.85 -3.21 -4.31
N LEU A 46 15.55 -4.34 -4.13
CA LEU A 46 16.97 -4.35 -3.74
C LEU A 46 17.87 -3.67 -4.79
N SER A 47 17.57 -3.80 -6.07
CA SER A 47 18.29 -3.11 -7.14
C SER A 47 18.09 -1.59 -7.06
N ILE A 48 16.85 -1.12 -6.81
CA ILE A 48 16.54 0.29 -6.60
C ILE A 48 17.33 0.82 -5.40
N VAL A 49 17.23 0.16 -4.24
CA VAL A 49 17.98 0.57 -3.04
C VAL A 49 19.48 0.64 -3.32
N GLY A 50 20.03 -0.38 -4.00
CA GLY A 50 21.46 -0.42 -4.36
C GLY A 50 21.91 0.72 -5.27
N THR A 51 21.04 1.20 -6.16
CA THR A 51 21.33 2.34 -7.04
C THR A 51 21.52 3.65 -6.25
N TYR A 52 20.77 3.82 -5.15
CA TYR A 52 20.79 5.04 -4.36
C TYR A 52 21.59 4.91 -3.05
N TYR A 53 22.05 3.71 -2.71
CA TYR A 53 22.84 3.46 -1.50
C TYR A 53 24.10 4.34 -1.45
N GLY A 54 24.34 4.98 -0.31
CA GLY A 54 25.40 5.97 -0.12
C GLY A 54 25.05 7.39 -0.60
N GLY A 55 23.92 7.57 -1.29
CA GLY A 55 23.41 8.89 -1.72
C GLY A 55 22.16 9.34 -0.97
N VAL A 56 21.58 8.46 -0.14
CA VAL A 56 20.39 8.73 0.69
C VAL A 56 20.63 8.31 2.13
N ASP A 57 19.89 8.90 3.06
CA ASP A 57 20.07 8.69 4.50
C ASP A 57 19.16 7.58 5.05
N CYS A 58 18.03 7.32 4.40
CA CYS A 58 17.09 6.27 4.79
C CYS A 58 16.18 5.86 3.63
N VAL A 59 15.47 4.73 3.79
CA VAL A 59 14.49 4.19 2.85
C VAL A 59 13.13 4.10 3.52
N GLY A 60 12.11 4.71 2.89
CA GLY A 60 10.69 4.55 3.25
C GLY A 60 9.98 3.72 2.21
N ILE A 61 9.30 2.67 2.64
CA ILE A 61 8.56 1.75 1.75
C ILE A 61 7.08 1.76 2.10
N SER A 62 6.27 2.06 1.11
CA SER A 62 4.83 1.83 1.06
C SER A 62 4.57 0.55 0.28
N THR A 63 3.68 -0.31 0.75
CA THR A 63 3.37 -1.55 0.05
C THR A 63 1.94 -2.03 0.29
N ALA A 64 1.39 -2.74 -0.70
CA ALA A 64 0.13 -3.46 -0.53
C ALA A 64 0.27 -4.60 0.50
N GLY A 65 -0.84 -4.94 1.16
CA GLY A 65 -0.92 -5.99 2.17
C GLY A 65 -0.88 -5.47 3.60
N GLN A 66 -1.15 -6.35 4.54
CA GLN A 66 -1.10 -6.07 5.98
C GLN A 66 0.37 -6.11 6.44
N VAL A 67 0.85 -5.04 7.03
CA VAL A 67 2.26 -4.84 7.39
C VAL A 67 2.42 -4.76 8.91
N ASN A 68 3.30 -5.59 9.46
CA ASN A 68 3.89 -5.31 10.77
C ASN A 68 4.99 -4.25 10.58
N SER A 69 4.66 -3.00 10.84
CA SER A 69 5.58 -1.87 10.59
C SER A 69 6.76 -1.83 11.58
N GLU A 70 6.66 -2.45 12.74
CA GLU A 70 7.76 -2.56 13.70
C GLU A 70 8.87 -3.49 13.16
N GLU A 71 8.47 -4.65 12.63
CA GLU A 71 9.39 -5.61 12.02
C GLU A 71 9.69 -5.29 10.54
N GLY A 72 8.85 -4.51 9.87
CA GLY A 72 8.91 -4.28 8.43
C GLY A 72 8.64 -5.53 7.61
N ARG A 73 7.62 -6.30 8.03
CA ARG A 73 7.26 -7.63 7.48
C ARG A 73 5.81 -7.64 7.01
N ILE A 74 5.54 -8.32 5.91
CA ILE A 74 4.19 -8.59 5.42
C ILE A 74 3.56 -9.69 6.27
N ILE A 75 2.50 -9.38 6.99
CA ILE A 75 1.72 -10.34 7.78
C ILE A 75 0.82 -11.15 6.87
N PHE A 76 0.11 -10.45 5.98
CA PHE A 76 -0.82 -11.05 5.03
C PHE A 76 -0.85 -10.22 3.74
N ALA A 77 -0.86 -10.92 2.61
CA ALA A 77 -1.16 -10.34 1.30
C ALA A 77 -1.99 -11.34 0.49
N ASN A 78 -2.84 -10.82 -0.38
CA ASN A 78 -3.61 -11.66 -1.30
C ASN A 78 -2.72 -12.15 -2.46
N GLU A 79 -3.27 -13.04 -3.29
CA GLU A 79 -2.55 -13.68 -4.42
C GLU A 79 -2.22 -12.73 -5.59
N SER A 80 -2.44 -11.43 -5.45
CA SER A 80 -2.00 -10.44 -6.46
C SER A 80 -0.47 -10.39 -6.56
N ILE A 81 0.22 -10.74 -5.48
CA ILE A 81 1.67 -10.96 -5.41
C ILE A 81 1.90 -12.35 -4.82
N PRO A 82 2.18 -13.37 -5.63
CA PRO A 82 2.37 -14.73 -5.13
C PRO A 82 3.50 -14.82 -4.09
N HIS A 83 3.25 -15.57 -3.01
CA HIS A 83 4.21 -15.80 -1.92
C HIS A 83 4.66 -14.54 -1.16
N TYR A 84 3.88 -13.43 -1.24
CA TYR A 84 4.28 -12.18 -0.58
C TYR A 84 4.07 -12.20 0.93
N THR A 85 3.08 -12.93 1.43
CA THR A 85 2.89 -13.16 2.88
C THR A 85 4.17 -13.70 3.52
N GLY A 86 4.56 -13.12 4.66
CA GLY A 86 5.76 -13.47 5.40
C GLY A 86 7.05 -12.82 4.90
N THR A 87 7.00 -11.95 3.88
CA THR A 87 8.18 -11.26 3.36
C THR A 87 8.74 -10.29 4.39
N GLU A 88 9.98 -10.48 4.80
CA GLU A 88 10.71 -9.63 5.76
C GLU A 88 11.46 -8.50 5.01
N ILE A 89 10.71 -7.54 4.46
CA ILE A 89 11.25 -6.50 3.56
C ILE A 89 12.39 -5.73 4.20
N LYS A 90 12.17 -5.21 5.42
CA LYS A 90 13.18 -4.45 6.18
C LYS A 90 14.44 -5.27 6.36
N LYS A 91 14.33 -6.52 6.81
CA LYS A 91 15.46 -7.43 7.02
C LYS A 91 16.21 -7.71 5.72
N MET A 92 15.52 -8.03 4.62
CA MET A 92 16.14 -8.29 3.32
C MET A 92 16.98 -7.11 2.82
N ILE A 93 16.54 -5.88 3.12
CA ILE A 93 17.29 -4.67 2.75
C ILE A 93 18.45 -4.44 3.71
N THR A 94 18.22 -4.52 5.03
CA THR A 94 19.25 -4.20 6.04
C THR A 94 20.34 -5.26 6.12
N GLU A 95 20.10 -6.50 5.71
CA GLU A 95 21.15 -7.53 5.57
C GLU A 95 22.14 -7.22 4.43
N LYS A 96 21.70 -6.43 3.44
CA LYS A 96 22.52 -6.11 2.27
C LYS A 96 23.08 -4.69 2.29
N TYR A 97 22.36 -3.77 2.90
CA TYR A 97 22.70 -2.35 2.94
C TYR A 97 22.57 -1.84 4.38
N ASP A 98 23.63 -1.23 4.90
CA ASP A 98 23.60 -0.58 6.22
C ASP A 98 22.89 0.77 6.12
N ILE A 99 21.55 0.72 6.10
CA ILE A 99 20.68 1.89 5.94
C ILE A 99 19.39 1.73 6.75
N PRO A 100 18.89 2.77 7.43
CA PRO A 100 17.59 2.74 8.10
C PRO A 100 16.46 2.49 7.10
N VAL A 101 15.53 1.56 7.44
CA VAL A 101 14.38 1.21 6.60
C VAL A 101 13.10 1.24 7.44
N VAL A 102 12.07 1.90 6.92
CA VAL A 102 10.70 1.86 7.44
C VAL A 102 9.80 1.27 6.37
N VAL A 103 8.90 0.38 6.77
CA VAL A 103 7.91 -0.26 5.87
C VAL A 103 6.53 -0.06 6.46
N GLU A 104 5.59 0.40 5.65
CA GLU A 104 4.20 0.61 6.06
C GLU A 104 3.24 0.17 4.94
N ASN A 105 1.99 -0.12 5.31
CA ASN A 105 0.91 -0.34 4.35
C ASN A 105 0.63 0.92 3.52
N ASP A 106 0.18 0.75 2.28
CA ASP A 106 -0.08 1.84 1.32
C ASP A 106 -1.15 2.83 1.80
N VAL A 107 -2.25 2.35 2.37
CA VAL A 107 -3.32 3.22 2.89
C VAL A 107 -2.92 3.90 4.19
N ASN A 108 -2.19 3.21 5.05
CA ASN A 108 -1.61 3.78 6.28
C ASN A 108 -0.59 4.88 5.93
N SER A 109 0.22 4.66 4.90
CA SER A 109 1.15 5.67 4.38
C SER A 109 0.40 6.89 3.84
N ALA A 110 -0.70 6.68 3.10
CA ALA A 110 -1.55 7.76 2.60
C ALA A 110 -2.19 8.55 3.77
N ALA A 111 -2.72 7.87 4.79
CA ALA A 111 -3.27 8.54 5.97
C ALA A 111 -2.22 9.36 6.72
N THR A 112 -0.99 8.83 6.83
CA THR A 112 0.14 9.55 7.43
C THR A 112 0.48 10.80 6.61
N ALA A 113 0.48 10.70 5.29
CA ALA A 113 0.71 11.85 4.40
C ALA A 113 -0.41 12.90 4.55
N GLU A 114 -1.67 12.49 4.64
CA GLU A 114 -2.81 13.38 4.89
C GLU A 114 -2.69 14.10 6.25
N ALA A 115 -2.23 13.40 7.29
CA ALA A 115 -2.00 14.00 8.61
C ALA A 115 -0.90 15.07 8.60
N VAL A 116 0.16 14.87 7.80
CA VAL A 116 1.34 15.76 7.79
C VAL A 116 1.17 16.91 6.77
N PHE A 117 0.65 16.62 5.59
CA PHE A 117 0.64 17.56 4.45
C PHE A 117 -0.76 17.86 3.91
N GLY A 118 -1.72 16.96 4.11
CA GLY A 118 -3.03 16.98 3.47
C GLY A 118 -4.15 17.54 4.34
N SER A 119 -5.35 17.07 4.06
CA SER A 119 -6.60 17.51 4.71
C SER A 119 -6.70 17.12 6.18
N GLY A 120 -5.93 16.12 6.62
CA GLY A 120 -5.86 15.68 8.02
C GLY A 120 -4.97 16.54 8.90
N LYS A 121 -4.22 17.49 8.32
CA LYS A 121 -3.27 18.31 9.05
C LYS A 121 -3.92 19.10 10.19
N GLY A 122 -3.39 18.88 11.40
CA GLY A 122 -3.92 19.51 12.61
C GLY A 122 -5.14 18.80 13.22
N SER A 123 -5.64 17.75 12.62
CA SER A 123 -6.70 16.90 13.19
C SER A 123 -6.08 15.81 14.05
N ASN A 124 -6.64 15.61 15.25
CA ASN A 124 -6.22 14.52 16.12
C ASN A 124 -6.85 13.18 15.73
N ASP A 125 -8.05 13.23 15.14
CA ASP A 125 -8.83 12.04 14.79
C ASP A 125 -9.45 12.20 13.43
N PHE A 126 -9.23 11.21 12.54
CA PHE A 126 -9.88 11.09 11.24
C PHE A 126 -9.81 9.65 10.70
N LEU A 127 -10.63 9.38 9.72
CA LEU A 127 -10.56 8.17 8.89
C LEU A 127 -10.08 8.54 7.50
N CYS A 128 -9.13 7.77 6.97
CA CYS A 128 -8.70 7.86 5.58
C CYS A 128 -9.27 6.67 4.81
N LEU A 129 -9.95 6.91 3.71
CA LEU A 129 -10.47 5.88 2.82
C LEU A 129 -9.88 6.07 1.42
N THR A 130 -9.42 4.99 0.82
CA THR A 130 -8.93 4.99 -0.56
C THR A 130 -9.86 4.14 -1.43
N TYR A 131 -10.31 4.72 -2.54
CA TYR A 131 -11.16 4.05 -3.52
C TYR A 131 -10.35 3.80 -4.79
N GLY A 132 -9.96 2.55 -4.99
CA GLY A 132 -9.18 2.09 -6.13
C GLY A 132 -9.67 0.73 -6.61
N THR A 133 -8.78 -0.21 -6.90
CA THR A 133 -9.11 -1.60 -7.24
C THR A 133 -9.98 -2.26 -6.17
N GLY A 134 -9.67 -1.99 -4.89
CA GLY A 134 -10.49 -2.28 -3.72
C GLY A 134 -10.88 -1.01 -2.97
N VAL A 135 -11.29 -1.16 -1.72
CA VAL A 135 -11.48 -0.05 -0.77
C VAL A 135 -10.55 -0.28 0.41
N GLY A 136 -9.56 0.58 0.54
CA GLY A 136 -8.67 0.58 1.69
C GLY A 136 -9.12 1.57 2.75
N GLY A 137 -8.64 1.41 3.97
CA GLY A 137 -8.91 2.33 5.06
C GLY A 137 -7.77 2.40 6.06
N ALA A 138 -7.66 3.54 6.71
CA ALA A 138 -6.75 3.76 7.83
C ALA A 138 -7.41 4.63 8.89
N VAL A 139 -6.98 4.45 10.11
CA VAL A 139 -7.52 5.14 11.29
C VAL A 139 -6.43 5.98 11.92
N TRP A 140 -6.68 7.27 12.05
CA TRP A 140 -5.83 8.22 12.76
C TRP A 140 -6.52 8.61 14.05
N LEU A 141 -5.94 8.30 15.22
CA LEU A 141 -6.51 8.56 16.53
C LEU A 141 -5.47 9.15 17.49
N GLY A 142 -5.85 10.20 18.20
CA GLY A 142 -4.98 10.84 19.17
C GLY A 142 -3.68 11.37 18.56
N GLY A 143 -3.73 11.85 17.31
CA GLY A 143 -2.58 12.40 16.61
C GLY A 143 -1.60 11.36 16.07
N LYS A 144 -1.99 10.10 15.95
CA LYS A 144 -1.15 9.01 15.42
C LYS A 144 -1.95 7.95 14.64
N LEU A 145 -1.26 7.25 13.78
CA LEU A 145 -1.82 6.09 13.09
C LEU A 145 -2.19 4.99 14.10
N TYR A 146 -3.42 4.49 14.02
CA TYR A 146 -3.90 3.38 14.83
C TYR A 146 -3.88 2.09 14.01
N THR A 147 -2.99 1.18 14.33
CA THR A 147 -2.77 -0.07 13.60
C THR A 147 -3.50 -1.27 14.22
N GLY A 148 -4.08 -1.10 15.41
CA GLY A 148 -4.69 -2.21 16.16
C GLY A 148 -3.67 -3.11 16.85
N HIS A 149 -4.13 -4.25 17.33
CA HIS A 149 -3.27 -5.21 18.02
C HIS A 149 -2.35 -5.99 17.08
N ASP A 150 -2.85 -6.31 15.89
CA ASP A 150 -2.23 -7.18 14.90
C ASP A 150 -2.00 -6.49 13.54
N PHE A 151 -1.90 -5.16 13.57
CA PHE A 151 -1.67 -4.30 12.38
C PHE A 151 -2.76 -4.41 11.31
N SER A 152 -4.00 -4.80 11.69
CA SER A 152 -5.14 -4.94 10.76
C SER A 152 -6.24 -3.89 10.96
N ALA A 153 -6.00 -2.84 11.75
CA ALA A 153 -6.99 -1.77 11.89
C ALA A 153 -7.21 -1.05 10.54
N GLY A 154 -8.46 -0.63 10.31
CA GLY A 154 -8.79 0.13 9.12
C GLY A 154 -9.27 -0.68 7.92
N GLU A 155 -9.43 -2.00 8.04
CA GLU A 155 -9.92 -2.89 6.96
C GLU A 155 -11.40 -2.65 6.61
N PHE A 156 -11.78 -1.37 6.36
CA PHE A 156 -13.17 -0.96 6.12
C PHE A 156 -13.75 -1.54 4.84
N GLY A 157 -12.93 -1.81 3.83
CA GLY A 157 -13.36 -2.47 2.60
C GLY A 157 -13.93 -3.87 2.82
N HIS A 158 -13.53 -4.52 3.91
CA HIS A 158 -13.95 -5.88 4.24
C HIS A 158 -15.12 -5.96 5.24
N ILE A 159 -15.71 -4.82 5.64
CA ILE A 159 -16.97 -4.81 6.40
C ILE A 159 -18.06 -5.43 5.53
N VAL A 160 -18.77 -6.43 6.09
CA VAL A 160 -19.88 -7.08 5.40
C VAL A 160 -21.10 -6.15 5.41
N THR A 161 -21.43 -5.59 4.24
CA THR A 161 -22.59 -4.72 4.03
C THR A 161 -23.77 -5.45 3.40
N HIS A 162 -23.52 -6.61 2.76
CA HIS A 162 -24.55 -7.44 2.09
C HIS A 162 -24.40 -8.89 2.50
N THR A 163 -25.17 -9.32 3.49
CA THR A 163 -25.15 -10.71 3.97
C THR A 163 -25.47 -11.69 2.82
N GLY A 164 -24.58 -12.67 2.60
CA GLY A 164 -24.70 -13.63 1.49
C GLY A 164 -24.44 -13.04 0.10
N GLY A 165 -23.91 -11.82 0.02
CA GLY A 165 -23.63 -11.11 -1.22
C GLY A 165 -22.43 -11.66 -2.00
N LEU A 166 -21.84 -10.79 -2.83
CA LEU A 166 -20.74 -11.15 -3.73
C LEU A 166 -19.51 -11.70 -2.98
N ARG A 167 -18.88 -12.71 -3.57
CA ARG A 167 -17.65 -13.30 -3.02
C ARG A 167 -16.51 -12.29 -3.05
N CYS A 168 -15.86 -12.09 -1.91
CA CYS A 168 -14.66 -11.27 -1.78
C CYS A 168 -13.40 -12.13 -1.73
N ASN A 169 -12.28 -11.58 -2.22
CA ASN A 169 -10.96 -12.24 -2.18
C ASN A 169 -10.43 -12.46 -0.77
N CYS A 170 -10.95 -11.75 0.25
CA CYS A 170 -10.60 -12.00 1.65
C CYS A 170 -11.19 -13.29 2.22
N GLY A 171 -12.06 -13.97 1.47
CA GLY A 171 -12.72 -15.19 1.90
C GLY A 171 -14.18 -15.00 2.34
N ASN A 172 -14.61 -13.79 2.66
CA ASN A 172 -15.99 -13.45 3.04
C ASN A 172 -16.90 -13.25 1.82
N ASN A 173 -18.20 -13.12 2.07
CA ASN A 173 -19.18 -12.68 1.10
C ASN A 173 -19.79 -11.36 1.54
N GLY A 174 -20.02 -10.44 0.58
CA GLY A 174 -20.74 -9.19 0.83
C GLY A 174 -19.92 -8.07 1.41
N CYS A 175 -18.59 -8.10 1.28
CA CYS A 175 -17.70 -7.02 1.68
C CYS A 175 -18.01 -5.71 0.94
N TYR A 176 -17.88 -4.59 1.62
CA TYR A 176 -18.15 -3.25 1.10
C TYR A 176 -17.42 -2.95 -0.21
N GLU A 177 -16.14 -3.31 -0.32
CA GLU A 177 -15.35 -3.08 -1.55
C GLU A 177 -15.95 -3.75 -2.80
N MET A 178 -16.68 -4.85 -2.62
CA MET A 178 -17.33 -5.54 -3.73
C MET A 178 -18.45 -4.71 -4.38
N TYR A 179 -18.88 -3.62 -3.73
CA TYR A 179 -19.97 -2.75 -4.18
C TYR A 179 -19.52 -1.30 -4.38
N ALA A 180 -18.44 -0.86 -3.75
CA ALA A 180 -18.04 0.55 -3.71
C ALA A 180 -16.67 0.85 -4.34
N SER A 181 -15.90 -0.18 -4.72
CA SER A 181 -14.59 0.04 -5.36
C SER A 181 -14.73 0.48 -6.83
N THR A 182 -13.64 1.01 -7.41
CA THR A 182 -13.56 1.27 -8.86
C THR A 182 -13.80 0.00 -9.66
N SER A 183 -13.26 -1.15 -9.21
CA SER A 183 -13.53 -2.44 -9.85
C SER A 183 -15.01 -2.82 -9.80
N ALA A 184 -15.70 -2.51 -8.71
CA ALA A 184 -17.15 -2.74 -8.60
C ALA A 184 -17.92 -1.82 -9.58
N LEU A 185 -17.53 -0.54 -9.70
CA LEU A 185 -18.14 0.38 -10.66
C LEU A 185 -17.97 -0.12 -12.10
N VAL A 186 -16.77 -0.48 -12.50
CA VAL A 186 -16.47 -1.04 -13.84
C VAL A 186 -17.32 -2.28 -14.11
N ARG A 187 -17.42 -3.19 -13.14
CA ARG A 187 -18.28 -4.37 -13.25
C ARG A 187 -19.74 -4.00 -13.46
N MET A 188 -20.30 -3.10 -12.63
CA MET A 188 -21.71 -2.67 -12.74
C MET A 188 -22.01 -2.01 -14.09
N VAL A 189 -21.11 -1.18 -14.60
CA VAL A 189 -21.24 -0.57 -15.93
C VAL A 189 -21.24 -1.64 -17.02
N ARG A 190 -20.32 -2.60 -16.95
CA ARG A 190 -20.28 -3.72 -17.90
C ARG A 190 -21.56 -4.53 -17.88
N GLU A 191 -22.06 -4.90 -16.70
CA GLU A 191 -23.29 -5.65 -16.53
C GLU A 191 -24.53 -4.88 -17.03
N GLY A 192 -24.59 -3.57 -16.79
CA GLY A 192 -25.73 -2.72 -17.19
C GLY A 192 -25.72 -2.29 -18.65
N THR A 193 -24.56 -2.17 -19.29
CA THR A 193 -24.42 -1.58 -20.64
C THR A 193 -23.82 -2.52 -21.67
N GLY A 194 -23.20 -3.62 -21.26
CA GLY A 194 -22.43 -4.54 -22.11
C GLY A 194 -21.11 -3.94 -22.61
N LYS A 195 -20.68 -2.77 -22.12
CA LYS A 195 -19.43 -2.11 -22.54
C LYS A 195 -18.29 -2.49 -21.61
N GLU A 196 -17.14 -2.81 -22.20
CA GLU A 196 -15.88 -2.96 -21.50
C GLU A 196 -15.21 -1.59 -21.39
N LEU A 197 -15.26 -1.00 -20.21
CA LEU A 197 -14.65 0.30 -19.91
C LEU A 197 -13.58 0.14 -18.84
N THR A 198 -12.62 1.05 -18.81
CA THR A 198 -11.65 1.17 -17.73
C THR A 198 -12.16 2.14 -16.66
N GLY A 199 -11.58 2.13 -15.46
CA GLY A 199 -11.96 3.09 -14.42
C GLY A 199 -11.66 4.57 -14.75
N ARG A 200 -11.01 4.84 -15.89
CA ARG A 200 -10.74 6.20 -16.40
C ARG A 200 -11.75 6.67 -17.45
N GLU A 201 -12.48 5.77 -18.06
CA GLU A 201 -13.56 6.00 -19.03
C GLU A 201 -14.92 5.99 -18.35
#